data_c5b141195f4c3e5b046ac7d57431861e
#
_entry.id   c5b141195f4c3e5b046ac7d57431861e
#
_cell.length_a   1.000
_cell.length_b   1.000
_cell.length_c   1.000
_cell.angle_alpha   90.00
_cell.angle_beta   90.00
_cell.angle_gamma   90.00
#
_symmetry.space_group_name_H-M   'P 1'
#
loop_
_entity.id
_entity.type
_entity.pdbx_description
1 polymer ?
#
loop_
_entity_poly.entity_id
_entity_poly.type
_entity_poly.pdbx_seq_one_letter_code
_entity_poly.pdbx_strand_id
1 'polypeptide(L)'
;MAEAIDIRELNVRIEQQSTFVTNLTTGMDRVIVGQKHLVDSLLISLLSDGHILLEGVPGLAKTLAIKTLSQLIDAKYSRIQFTPDLLPADVVGTMIYSQKEEAFQVKKGPVFANFVLADEINRAPAKVQSALLEAMQEHQVTIGDNTFKLPTPFLVMATQNPIEQEGTYQLPEAQVDRFMLKVIIDYPTLEEEKKIMRENLVGGLPQVMPVTTAEEIMRAREVVNQVYIDEKIEQYIADIVFATRYADRYNLKELSDLITFGGSPRASINMAKAARAYAFIKHRGYVVPEDVRAVAHDVLRHRVGLSYEAEANNVTAEEIVSKIINKVEVP
;
A
#
# COMPACT_ATOMS: atom_id res chain seq x y z
N MET A 1 -1.00 -34.45 5.18
CA MET A 1 -1.35 -34.54 3.74
C MET A 1 -2.17 -33.30 3.45
N ALA A 2 -1.68 -32.40 2.63
CA ALA A 2 -2.48 -31.25 2.18
C ALA A 2 -3.62 -31.82 1.32
N GLU A 3 -4.88 -31.56 1.70
CA GLU A 3 -6.03 -31.83 0.83
C GLU A 3 -5.79 -31.13 -0.50
N ALA A 4 -5.97 -31.88 -1.59
CA ALA A 4 -5.88 -31.31 -2.93
C ALA A 4 -6.96 -30.23 -3.05
N ILE A 5 -6.55 -28.97 -3.15
CA ILE A 5 -7.47 -27.85 -3.30
C ILE A 5 -8.20 -28.03 -4.63
N ASP A 6 -9.51 -28.21 -4.60
CA ASP A 6 -10.31 -28.17 -5.81
C ASP A 6 -10.42 -26.71 -6.29
N ILE A 7 -9.61 -26.38 -7.30
CA ILE A 7 -9.54 -25.04 -7.89
C ILE A 7 -10.91 -24.58 -8.41
N ARG A 8 -11.81 -25.50 -8.82
CA ARG A 8 -13.14 -25.16 -9.29
C ARG A 8 -14.04 -24.68 -8.15
N GLU A 9 -14.02 -25.42 -7.04
CA GLU A 9 -14.76 -25.04 -5.83
C GLU A 9 -14.23 -23.72 -5.26
N LEU A 10 -12.91 -23.55 -5.22
CA LEU A 10 -12.26 -22.32 -4.80
C LEU A 10 -12.67 -21.13 -5.70
N ASN A 11 -12.71 -21.29 -7.02
CA ASN A 11 -13.15 -20.25 -7.94
C ASN A 11 -14.59 -19.81 -7.67
N VAL A 12 -15.54 -20.75 -7.52
CA VAL A 12 -16.93 -20.44 -7.20
C VAL A 12 -17.03 -19.66 -5.88
N ARG A 13 -16.30 -20.08 -4.87
CA ARG A 13 -16.27 -19.40 -3.58
C ARG A 13 -15.70 -17.99 -3.69
N ILE A 14 -14.62 -17.81 -4.47
CA ILE A 14 -13.99 -16.50 -4.67
C ILE A 14 -14.92 -15.58 -5.47
N GLU A 15 -15.56 -16.06 -6.51
CA GLU A 15 -16.51 -15.28 -7.28
C GLU A 15 -17.65 -14.73 -6.40
N GLN A 16 -18.19 -15.56 -5.51
CA GLN A 16 -19.20 -15.13 -4.54
C GLN A 16 -18.67 -14.14 -3.51
N GLN A 17 -17.48 -14.39 -2.95
CA GLN A 17 -16.89 -13.58 -1.89
C GLN A 17 -16.27 -12.27 -2.40
N SER A 18 -15.96 -12.14 -3.68
CA SER A 18 -15.38 -10.95 -4.29
C SER A 18 -16.40 -9.97 -4.87
N THR A 19 -17.69 -10.27 -4.81
CA THR A 19 -18.76 -9.39 -5.34
C THR A 19 -18.71 -7.98 -4.74
N PHE A 20 -18.41 -7.86 -3.44
CA PHE A 20 -18.29 -6.56 -2.78
C PHE A 20 -17.16 -5.71 -3.37
N VAL A 21 -16.08 -6.31 -3.92
CA VAL A 21 -14.96 -5.59 -4.56
C VAL A 21 -15.49 -4.79 -5.76
N THR A 22 -16.37 -5.37 -6.57
CA THR A 22 -17.00 -4.65 -7.67
C THR A 22 -17.81 -3.44 -7.17
N ASN A 23 -18.54 -3.60 -6.07
CA ASN A 23 -19.29 -2.51 -5.46
C ASN A 23 -18.36 -1.42 -4.90
N LEU A 24 -17.25 -1.80 -4.24
CA LEU A 24 -16.23 -0.87 -3.78
C LEU A 24 -15.61 -0.10 -4.94
N THR A 25 -15.15 -0.81 -5.98
CA THR A 25 -14.56 -0.17 -7.17
C THR A 25 -15.55 0.79 -7.82
N THR A 26 -16.79 0.37 -8.02
CA THR A 26 -17.84 1.23 -8.58
C THR A 26 -18.10 2.45 -7.70
N GLY A 27 -18.10 2.27 -6.36
CA GLY A 27 -18.24 3.38 -5.41
C GLY A 27 -17.07 4.35 -5.47
N MET A 28 -15.85 3.84 -5.59
CA MET A 28 -14.63 4.65 -5.77
C MET A 28 -14.66 5.42 -7.09
N ASP A 29 -15.00 4.77 -8.21
CA ASP A 29 -15.05 5.38 -9.55
C ASP A 29 -16.08 6.50 -9.69
N ARG A 30 -17.09 6.54 -8.83
CA ARG A 30 -18.07 7.66 -8.77
C ARG A 30 -17.47 8.94 -8.22
N VAL A 31 -16.40 8.85 -7.40
CA VAL A 31 -15.80 9.98 -6.69
C VAL A 31 -14.41 10.28 -7.22
N ILE A 32 -13.66 9.25 -7.57
CA ILE A 32 -12.26 9.33 -8.03
C ILE A 32 -12.26 9.19 -9.56
N VAL A 33 -12.02 10.30 -10.23
CA VAL A 33 -11.92 10.32 -11.69
C VAL A 33 -10.49 9.95 -12.10
N GLY A 34 -10.36 8.98 -12.98
CA GLY A 34 -9.06 8.42 -13.34
C GLY A 34 -8.47 7.63 -12.16
N GLN A 35 -7.17 7.70 -11.97
CA GLN A 35 -6.46 7.12 -10.83
C GLN A 35 -6.82 5.65 -10.52
N LYS A 36 -7.16 4.86 -11.57
CA LYS A 36 -7.54 3.44 -11.41
C LYS A 36 -6.46 2.64 -10.71
N HIS A 37 -5.20 2.92 -11.04
CA HIS A 37 -4.05 2.28 -10.41
C HIS A 37 -3.98 2.53 -8.89
N LEU A 38 -4.29 3.76 -8.46
CA LEU A 38 -4.37 4.08 -7.02
C LEU A 38 -5.49 3.28 -6.35
N VAL A 39 -6.67 3.20 -6.98
CA VAL A 39 -7.81 2.45 -6.42
C VAL A 39 -7.48 0.97 -6.31
N ASP A 40 -6.94 0.35 -7.36
CA ASP A 40 -6.52 -1.06 -7.36
C ASP A 40 -5.45 -1.30 -6.27
N SER A 41 -4.45 -0.42 -6.14
CA SER A 41 -3.39 -0.53 -5.15
C SER A 41 -3.89 -0.39 -3.70
N LEU A 42 -4.88 0.47 -3.45
CA LEU A 42 -5.55 0.57 -2.15
C LEU A 42 -6.30 -0.71 -1.80
N LEU A 43 -7.03 -1.30 -2.75
CA LEU A 43 -7.74 -2.56 -2.56
C LEU A 43 -6.77 -3.73 -2.35
N ILE A 44 -5.67 -3.81 -3.12
CA ILE A 44 -4.62 -4.80 -2.93
C ILE A 44 -4.03 -4.68 -1.52
N SER A 45 -3.65 -3.48 -1.09
CA SER A 45 -3.07 -3.25 0.24
C SER A 45 -4.05 -3.61 1.35
N LEU A 46 -5.33 -3.23 1.21
CA LEU A 46 -6.39 -3.56 2.16
C LEU A 46 -6.59 -5.07 2.30
N LEU A 47 -6.68 -5.79 1.19
CA LEU A 47 -6.94 -7.23 1.16
C LEU A 47 -5.71 -8.07 1.56
N SER A 48 -4.51 -7.54 1.38
CA SER A 48 -3.25 -8.21 1.73
C SER A 48 -2.74 -7.92 3.13
N ASP A 49 -3.48 -7.14 3.93
CA ASP A 49 -3.02 -6.63 5.23
C ASP A 49 -1.69 -5.88 5.13
N GLY A 50 -1.59 -5.01 4.12
CA GLY A 50 -0.41 -4.22 3.83
C GLY A 50 -0.67 -2.71 3.98
N HIS A 51 0.40 -1.94 3.92
CA HIS A 51 0.36 -0.47 3.93
C HIS A 51 0.94 0.07 2.63
N ILE A 52 0.55 1.29 2.25
CA ILE A 52 0.90 1.89 0.97
C ILE A 52 1.59 3.24 1.15
N LEU A 53 2.65 3.45 0.39
CA LEU A 53 3.33 4.72 0.25
C LEU A 53 3.00 5.33 -1.12
N LEU A 54 2.46 6.52 -1.13
CA LEU A 54 2.14 7.24 -2.36
C LEU A 54 3.15 8.34 -2.61
N GLU A 55 3.70 8.36 -3.80
CA GLU A 55 4.55 9.44 -4.28
C GLU A 55 3.85 10.19 -5.40
N GLY A 56 3.77 11.50 -5.29
CA GLY A 56 3.12 12.34 -6.30
C GLY A 56 2.87 13.74 -5.80
N VAL A 57 2.67 14.66 -6.73
CA VAL A 57 2.42 16.08 -6.44
C VAL A 57 1.13 16.29 -5.64
N PRO A 58 0.98 17.42 -4.95
CA PRO A 58 -0.27 17.80 -4.30
C PRO A 58 -1.44 17.88 -5.30
N GLY A 59 -2.67 17.67 -4.81
CA GLY A 59 -3.88 17.87 -5.63
C GLY A 59 -4.35 16.65 -6.43
N LEU A 60 -3.68 15.51 -6.36
CA LEU A 60 -4.00 14.28 -7.10
C LEU A 60 -4.97 13.33 -6.38
N ALA A 61 -5.96 13.88 -5.69
CA ALA A 61 -7.05 13.14 -5.02
C ALA A 61 -6.62 12.09 -3.96
N LYS A 62 -5.36 12.11 -3.48
CA LYS A 62 -4.84 11.15 -2.49
C LYS A 62 -5.71 11.08 -1.23
N THR A 63 -5.96 12.23 -0.61
CA THR A 63 -6.84 12.33 0.58
C THR A 63 -8.26 11.88 0.29
N LEU A 64 -8.77 12.22 -0.88
CA LEU A 64 -10.13 11.86 -1.30
C LEU A 64 -10.27 10.34 -1.44
N ALA A 65 -9.28 9.67 -2.02
CA ALA A 65 -9.31 8.23 -2.26
C ALA A 65 -9.46 7.42 -0.96
N ILE A 66 -8.58 7.64 0.04
CA ILE A 66 -8.65 6.86 1.29
C ILE A 66 -9.89 7.25 2.13
N LYS A 67 -10.31 8.52 2.10
CA LYS A 67 -11.53 8.96 2.76
C LYS A 67 -12.77 8.30 2.14
N THR A 68 -12.86 8.25 0.81
CA THR A 68 -13.95 7.59 0.11
C THR A 68 -13.97 6.09 0.42
N LEU A 69 -12.81 5.43 0.39
CA LEU A 69 -12.70 4.02 0.75
C LEU A 69 -13.21 3.75 2.18
N SER A 70 -12.82 4.60 3.14
CA SER A 70 -13.28 4.45 4.53
C SER A 70 -14.79 4.61 4.68
N GLN A 71 -15.41 5.51 3.91
CA GLN A 71 -16.86 5.72 3.90
C GLN A 71 -17.60 4.54 3.28
N LEU A 72 -17.06 3.95 2.20
CA LEU A 72 -17.65 2.78 1.54
C LEU A 72 -17.61 1.51 2.41
N ILE A 73 -16.71 1.46 3.42
CA ILE A 73 -16.55 0.34 4.35
C ILE A 73 -17.20 0.62 5.72
N ASP A 74 -17.75 1.82 5.94
CA ASP A 74 -18.25 2.30 7.23
C ASP A 74 -17.18 2.17 8.35
N ALA A 75 -15.97 2.61 8.06
CA ALA A 75 -14.83 2.46 8.94
C ALA A 75 -14.23 3.81 9.35
N LYS A 76 -13.61 3.84 10.54
CA LYS A 76 -13.03 5.06 11.10
C LYS A 76 -11.83 5.53 10.27
N TYR A 77 -11.88 6.79 9.83
CA TYR A 77 -10.81 7.48 9.13
C TYR A 77 -10.13 8.51 10.03
N SER A 78 -8.81 8.65 9.87
CA SER A 78 -8.02 9.71 10.50
C SER A 78 -6.99 10.25 9.53
N ARG A 79 -6.71 11.56 9.60
CA ARG A 79 -5.63 12.22 8.87
C ARG A 79 -4.62 12.78 9.86
N ILE A 80 -3.36 12.52 9.61
CA ILE A 80 -2.22 13.05 10.36
C ILE A 80 -1.38 13.85 9.36
N GLN A 81 -1.35 15.17 9.51
CA GLN A 81 -0.43 16.01 8.73
C GLN A 81 0.93 16.00 9.43
N PHE A 82 1.95 15.50 8.74
CA PHE A 82 3.30 15.45 9.27
C PHE A 82 3.98 16.81 9.10
N THR A 83 4.50 17.34 10.20
CA THR A 83 5.18 18.65 10.30
C THR A 83 6.46 18.52 11.11
N PRO A 84 7.44 19.44 10.97
CA PRO A 84 8.71 19.38 11.69
C PRO A 84 8.58 19.43 13.22
N ASP A 85 7.50 20.01 13.75
CA ASP A 85 7.21 20.17 15.17
C ASP A 85 6.38 19.03 15.78
N LEU A 86 5.92 18.08 14.96
CA LEU A 86 5.13 16.94 15.41
C LEU A 86 5.92 16.04 16.37
N LEU A 87 5.27 15.58 17.43
CA LEU A 87 5.85 14.64 18.40
C LEU A 87 5.25 13.23 18.22
N PRO A 88 5.96 12.17 18.61
CA PRO A 88 5.41 10.80 18.61
C PRO A 88 4.08 10.69 19.35
N ALA A 89 3.92 11.40 20.47
CA ALA A 89 2.70 11.44 21.27
C ALA A 89 1.48 11.99 20.51
N ASP A 90 1.69 12.89 19.54
CA ASP A 90 0.63 13.44 18.70
C ASP A 90 0.07 12.39 17.73
N VAL A 91 0.88 11.38 17.37
CA VAL A 91 0.49 10.26 16.50
C VAL A 91 -0.15 9.12 17.29
N VAL A 92 0.54 8.66 18.33
CA VAL A 92 0.15 7.44 19.06
C VAL A 92 -0.71 7.73 20.28
N GLY A 93 -0.61 8.93 20.85
CA GLY A 93 -1.30 9.32 22.06
C GLY A 93 -0.36 9.40 23.27
N THR A 94 -0.91 9.84 24.40
CA THR A 94 -0.16 10.10 25.63
C THR A 94 -0.99 9.89 26.88
N MET A 95 -0.33 9.88 28.02
CA MET A 95 -0.98 9.96 29.35
C MET A 95 -1.26 11.42 29.67
N ILE A 96 -2.49 11.74 30.07
CA ILE A 96 -2.90 13.06 30.55
C ILE A 96 -3.40 12.94 31.99
N TYR A 97 -3.07 13.92 32.84
CA TYR A 97 -3.61 13.97 34.18
C TYR A 97 -5.02 14.62 34.15
N SER A 98 -6.01 13.87 34.60
CA SER A 98 -7.39 14.36 34.74
C SER A 98 -7.57 14.95 36.15
N GLN A 99 -7.70 16.24 36.25
CA GLN A 99 -7.97 16.91 37.53
C GLN A 99 -9.31 16.49 38.14
N LYS A 100 -10.29 16.10 37.30
CA LYS A 100 -11.63 15.69 37.73
C LYS A 100 -11.62 14.30 38.40
N GLU A 101 -10.75 13.41 37.91
CA GLU A 101 -10.63 12.04 38.38
C GLU A 101 -9.40 11.82 39.25
N GLU A 102 -8.57 12.88 39.44
CA GLU A 102 -7.29 12.84 40.18
C GLU A 102 -6.39 11.68 39.77
N ALA A 103 -6.46 11.31 38.47
CA ALA A 103 -5.74 10.14 37.91
C ALA A 103 -5.21 10.44 36.51
N PHE A 104 -4.16 9.68 36.14
CA PHE A 104 -3.67 9.68 34.77
C PHE A 104 -4.58 8.84 33.87
N GLN A 105 -4.97 9.41 32.75
CA GLN A 105 -5.79 8.77 31.73
C GLN A 105 -5.04 8.69 30.40
N VAL A 106 -5.28 7.60 29.66
CA VAL A 106 -4.76 7.43 28.31
C VAL A 106 -5.61 8.22 27.33
N LYS A 107 -5.00 9.21 26.66
CA LYS A 107 -5.57 9.87 25.49
C LYS A 107 -5.00 9.20 24.23
N LYS A 108 -5.80 8.36 23.56
CA LYS A 108 -5.42 7.71 22.30
C LYS A 108 -5.24 8.74 21.20
N GLY A 109 -4.17 8.56 20.42
CA GLY A 109 -3.85 9.40 19.27
C GLY A 109 -4.64 9.05 18.00
N PRO A 110 -4.46 9.81 16.92
CA PRO A 110 -5.16 9.61 15.65
C PRO A 110 -4.85 8.28 14.95
N VAL A 111 -3.76 7.59 15.30
CA VAL A 111 -3.43 6.27 14.76
C VAL A 111 -4.48 5.21 15.10
N PHE A 112 -5.33 5.43 16.14
CA PHE A 112 -6.43 4.55 16.50
C PHE A 112 -7.65 4.73 15.59
N ALA A 113 -7.44 4.49 14.30
CA ALA A 113 -8.45 4.45 13.26
C ALA A 113 -8.16 3.28 12.31
N ASN A 114 -9.19 2.83 11.56
CA ASN A 114 -9.03 1.75 10.58
C ASN A 114 -8.21 2.23 9.36
N PHE A 115 -8.46 3.46 8.92
CA PHE A 115 -7.80 4.07 7.78
C PHE A 115 -7.09 5.33 8.23
N VAL A 116 -5.77 5.35 8.11
CA VAL A 116 -4.92 6.47 8.49
C VAL A 116 -4.23 7.03 7.26
N LEU A 117 -4.46 8.31 6.99
CA LEU A 117 -3.65 9.08 6.05
C LEU A 117 -2.51 9.75 6.82
N ALA A 118 -1.28 9.32 6.57
CA ALA A 118 -0.06 9.98 7.03
C ALA A 118 0.43 10.91 5.92
N ASP A 119 -0.05 12.16 5.95
CA ASP A 119 0.19 13.11 4.87
C ASP A 119 1.55 13.79 5.04
N GLU A 120 2.38 13.76 3.97
CA GLU A 120 3.74 14.29 3.92
C GLU A 120 4.67 13.69 5.02
N ILE A 121 4.70 12.35 5.11
CA ILE A 121 5.43 11.63 6.18
C ILE A 121 6.90 12.04 6.29
N ASN A 122 7.52 12.47 5.20
CA ASN A 122 8.91 12.93 5.15
C ASN A 122 9.12 14.33 5.74
N ARG A 123 8.10 15.06 6.17
CA ARG A 123 8.24 16.37 6.83
C ARG A 123 8.45 16.30 8.34
N ALA A 124 8.15 15.18 8.97
CA ALA A 124 8.36 15.02 10.42
C ALA A 124 9.69 14.34 10.73
N PRO A 125 10.27 14.61 11.94
CA PRO A 125 11.50 13.98 12.38
C PRO A 125 11.42 12.45 12.43
N ALA A 126 12.55 11.76 12.29
CA ALA A 126 12.66 10.31 12.25
C ALA A 126 11.99 9.60 13.44
N LYS A 127 11.94 10.22 14.63
CA LYS A 127 11.27 9.65 15.81
C LYS A 127 9.76 9.50 15.60
N VAL A 128 9.15 10.48 14.93
CA VAL A 128 7.69 10.46 14.64
C VAL A 128 7.38 9.44 13.56
N GLN A 129 8.20 9.42 12.50
CA GLN A 129 8.11 8.41 11.44
C GLN A 129 8.21 6.99 12.05
N SER A 130 9.20 6.76 12.92
CA SER A 130 9.40 5.46 13.58
C SER A 130 8.21 5.04 14.43
N ALA A 131 7.56 5.95 15.15
CA ALA A 131 6.38 5.64 15.96
C ALA A 131 5.19 5.16 15.10
N LEU A 132 4.95 5.79 13.95
CA LEU A 132 3.93 5.32 13.00
C LEU A 132 4.30 3.97 12.39
N LEU A 133 5.57 3.80 11.96
CA LEU A 133 6.04 2.57 11.33
C LEU A 133 6.06 1.38 12.29
N GLU A 134 6.27 1.61 13.59
CA GLU A 134 6.13 0.59 14.63
C GLU A 134 4.65 0.19 14.79
N ALA A 135 3.75 1.16 14.89
CA ALA A 135 2.31 0.90 14.95
C ALA A 135 1.80 0.11 13.74
N MET A 136 2.33 0.39 12.53
CA MET A 136 2.03 -0.35 11.29
C MET A 136 2.47 -1.82 11.38
N GLN A 137 3.63 -2.08 11.94
CA GLN A 137 4.21 -3.43 11.98
C GLN A 137 3.61 -4.28 13.10
N GLU A 138 3.44 -3.69 14.28
CA GLU A 138 3.02 -4.41 15.48
C GLU A 138 1.49 -4.48 15.64
N HIS A 139 0.72 -3.70 14.87
CA HIS A 139 -0.74 -3.53 14.98
C HIS A 139 -1.19 -3.19 16.40
N GLN A 140 -0.31 -2.58 17.19
CA GLN A 140 -0.54 -2.15 18.55
C GLN A 140 0.34 -0.96 18.91
N VAL A 141 -0.02 -0.25 19.97
CA VAL A 141 0.70 0.90 20.49
C VAL A 141 0.80 0.81 22.01
N THR A 142 1.98 1.07 22.56
CA THR A 142 2.18 1.15 24.01
C THR A 142 2.17 2.62 24.45
N ILE A 143 1.31 2.95 25.42
CA ILE A 143 1.18 4.29 26.01
C ILE A 143 1.31 4.14 27.53
N GLY A 144 2.38 4.70 28.10
CA GLY A 144 2.75 4.39 29.48
C GLY A 144 3.02 2.90 29.66
N ASP A 145 2.36 2.27 30.63
CA ASP A 145 2.53 0.83 30.93
C ASP A 145 1.52 -0.07 30.22
N ASN A 146 0.67 0.51 29.35
CA ASN A 146 -0.42 -0.23 28.70
C ASN A 146 -0.21 -0.34 27.19
N THR A 147 -0.42 -1.55 26.66
CA THR A 147 -0.43 -1.84 25.22
C THR A 147 -1.85 -1.97 24.69
N PHE A 148 -2.16 -1.23 23.65
CA PHE A 148 -3.47 -1.16 23.01
C PHE A 148 -3.40 -1.66 21.59
N LYS A 149 -4.25 -2.63 21.22
CA LYS A 149 -4.40 -3.08 19.83
C LYS A 149 -5.06 -1.99 18.99
N LEU A 150 -4.60 -1.88 17.77
CA LEU A 150 -5.24 -1.03 16.76
C LEU A 150 -6.50 -1.69 16.19
N PRO A 151 -7.46 -0.91 15.66
CA PRO A 151 -8.66 -1.48 15.05
C PRO A 151 -8.32 -2.27 13.79
N THR A 152 -9.11 -3.30 13.48
CA THR A 152 -8.98 -4.12 12.26
C THR A 152 -10.19 -3.91 11.35
N PRO A 153 -10.01 -3.85 10.02
CA PRO A 153 -8.74 -3.78 9.31
C PRO A 153 -7.98 -2.49 9.63
N PHE A 154 -6.65 -2.52 9.55
CA PHE A 154 -5.80 -1.35 9.74
C PHE A 154 -4.98 -1.08 8.47
N LEU A 155 -5.18 0.07 7.85
CA LEU A 155 -4.46 0.49 6.64
C LEU A 155 -3.90 1.89 6.82
N VAL A 156 -2.60 2.01 6.67
CA VAL A 156 -1.92 3.31 6.57
C VAL A 156 -1.61 3.60 5.11
N MET A 157 -2.05 4.76 4.66
CA MET A 157 -1.64 5.38 3.41
C MET A 157 -0.75 6.57 3.74
N ALA A 158 0.55 6.43 3.51
CA ALA A 158 1.49 7.53 3.68
C ALA A 158 1.70 8.25 2.34
N THR A 159 1.93 9.56 2.37
CA THR A 159 2.24 10.35 1.17
C THR A 159 3.61 10.98 1.28
N GLN A 160 4.30 11.09 0.14
CA GLN A 160 5.51 11.87 -0.04
C GLN A 160 5.34 12.81 -1.23
N ASN A 161 5.88 14.02 -1.10
CA ASN A 161 5.99 14.95 -2.22
C ASN A 161 7.42 14.90 -2.75
N PRO A 162 7.65 14.45 -3.99
CA PRO A 162 8.98 14.34 -4.55
C PRO A 162 9.64 15.69 -4.89
N ILE A 163 8.84 16.75 -5.01
CA ILE A 163 9.33 18.09 -5.43
C ILE A 163 9.84 18.88 -4.24
N GLU A 164 9.23 18.75 -3.06
CA GLU A 164 9.63 19.45 -1.84
C GLU A 164 10.77 18.71 -1.15
N GLN A 165 12.01 19.18 -1.36
CA GLN A 165 13.18 18.62 -0.70
C GLN A 165 13.62 19.43 0.52
N GLU A 166 13.28 20.71 0.59
CA GLU A 166 13.67 21.61 1.66
C GLU A 166 12.88 21.32 2.94
N GLY A 167 13.57 21.12 4.06
CA GLY A 167 12.96 20.78 5.35
C GLY A 167 12.37 19.37 5.45
N THR A 168 12.80 18.44 4.59
CA THR A 168 12.36 17.04 4.62
C THR A 168 13.38 16.12 5.29
N TYR A 169 12.87 15.08 5.94
CA TYR A 169 13.62 13.97 6.51
C TYR A 169 13.30 12.71 5.70
N GLN A 170 14.19 12.33 4.82
CA GLN A 170 13.98 11.13 4.00
C GLN A 170 13.82 9.89 4.89
N LEU A 171 12.87 9.03 4.52
CA LEU A 171 12.72 7.73 5.17
C LEU A 171 13.92 6.84 4.81
N PRO A 172 14.65 6.28 5.79
CA PRO A 172 15.64 5.27 5.50
C PRO A 172 15.04 4.07 4.76
N GLU A 173 15.83 3.43 3.90
CA GLU A 173 15.41 2.29 3.09
C GLU A 173 14.73 1.17 3.91
N ALA A 174 15.31 0.82 5.07
CA ALA A 174 14.74 -0.16 5.99
C ALA A 174 13.36 0.22 6.54
N GLN A 175 13.02 1.50 6.53
CA GLN A 175 11.71 2.00 6.91
C GLN A 175 10.74 2.00 5.74
N VAL A 176 11.19 2.35 4.54
CA VAL A 176 10.38 2.29 3.31
C VAL A 176 10.01 0.84 2.97
N ASP A 177 10.88 -0.14 3.24
CA ASP A 177 10.62 -1.58 3.05
C ASP A 177 9.42 -2.12 3.87
N ARG A 178 8.95 -1.37 4.88
CA ARG A 178 7.75 -1.73 5.67
C ARG A 178 6.45 -1.47 4.90
N PHE A 179 6.45 -0.58 3.92
CA PHE A 179 5.32 -0.41 3.03
C PHE A 179 5.27 -1.56 2.01
N MET A 180 4.09 -2.13 1.86
CA MET A 180 3.89 -3.23 0.91
C MET A 180 4.06 -2.75 -0.52
N LEU A 181 3.42 -1.64 -0.84
CA LEU A 181 3.45 -0.99 -2.16
C LEU A 181 3.95 0.45 -2.04
N LYS A 182 4.77 0.86 -3.00
CA LYS A 182 5.05 2.26 -3.29
C LYS A 182 4.45 2.58 -4.66
N VAL A 183 3.49 3.48 -4.70
CA VAL A 183 2.75 3.84 -5.91
C VAL A 183 3.08 5.27 -6.32
N ILE A 184 3.42 5.45 -7.58
CA ILE A 184 3.61 6.76 -8.19
C ILE A 184 2.27 7.19 -8.79
N ILE A 185 1.87 8.42 -8.49
CA ILE A 185 0.63 9.00 -8.97
C ILE A 185 0.95 10.10 -9.96
N ASP A 186 0.49 9.91 -11.19
CA ASP A 186 0.64 10.87 -12.27
C ASP A 186 -0.56 11.83 -12.36
N TYR A 187 -0.37 12.90 -13.13
CA TYR A 187 -1.46 13.81 -13.46
C TYR A 187 -2.57 13.11 -14.24
N PRO A 188 -3.82 13.55 -14.06
CA PRO A 188 -4.91 13.06 -14.89
C PRO A 188 -4.70 13.40 -16.36
N THR A 189 -5.28 12.61 -17.24
CA THR A 189 -5.35 12.91 -18.66
C THR A 189 -6.24 14.15 -18.90
N LEU A 190 -6.10 14.80 -20.06
CA LEU A 190 -6.90 15.97 -20.43
C LEU A 190 -8.42 15.72 -20.28
N GLU A 191 -8.90 14.53 -20.68
CA GLU A 191 -10.32 14.20 -20.59
C GLU A 191 -10.78 13.95 -19.15
N GLU A 192 -9.93 13.33 -18.34
CA GLU A 192 -10.18 13.18 -16.90
C GLU A 192 -10.21 14.53 -16.19
N GLU A 193 -9.29 15.43 -16.51
CA GLU A 193 -9.24 16.78 -15.95
C GLU A 193 -10.50 17.59 -16.28
N LYS A 194 -10.98 17.51 -17.53
CA LYS A 194 -12.25 18.12 -17.94
C LYS A 194 -13.42 17.52 -17.15
N LYS A 195 -13.41 16.21 -16.90
CA LYS A 195 -14.44 15.54 -16.11
C LYS A 195 -14.42 16.01 -14.65
N ILE A 196 -13.23 16.05 -14.03
CA ILE A 196 -13.01 16.56 -12.67
C ILE A 196 -13.56 18.00 -12.54
N MET A 197 -13.20 18.85 -13.50
CA MET A 197 -13.66 20.25 -13.53
C MET A 197 -15.19 20.34 -13.60
N ARG A 198 -15.83 19.59 -14.50
CA ARG A 198 -17.29 19.59 -14.66
C ARG A 198 -18.01 19.13 -13.40
N GLU A 199 -17.56 18.02 -12.79
CA GLU A 199 -18.18 17.47 -11.57
C GLU A 199 -18.07 18.43 -10.39
N ASN A 200 -16.94 19.13 -10.22
CA ASN A 200 -16.74 20.09 -9.15
C ASN A 200 -17.54 21.40 -9.35
N LEU A 201 -17.79 21.81 -10.60
CA LEU A 201 -18.54 23.03 -10.90
C LEU A 201 -20.07 22.87 -10.76
N VAL A 202 -20.60 21.65 -10.93
CA VAL A 202 -22.05 21.44 -11.05
C VAL A 202 -22.74 21.07 -9.74
N GLY A 203 -22.02 20.64 -8.69
CA GLY A 203 -22.75 20.26 -7.48
C GLY A 203 -21.93 19.63 -6.36
N GLY A 204 -20.62 19.64 -6.46
CA GLY A 204 -19.73 19.03 -5.46
C GLY A 204 -19.61 17.51 -5.60
N LEU A 205 -18.78 16.94 -4.73
CA LEU A 205 -18.49 15.50 -4.78
C LEU A 205 -19.73 14.66 -4.41
N PRO A 206 -19.99 13.57 -5.14
CA PRO A 206 -21.07 12.64 -4.81
C PRO A 206 -20.91 12.07 -3.39
N GLN A 207 -22.00 12.02 -2.64
CA GLN A 207 -22.00 11.27 -1.39
C GLN A 207 -22.01 9.77 -1.69
N VAL A 208 -21.13 9.03 -1.00
CA VAL A 208 -21.10 7.57 -1.07
C VAL A 208 -21.76 6.97 0.17
N MET A 209 -22.41 5.84 -0.02
CA MET A 209 -22.99 5.04 1.06
C MET A 209 -22.15 3.81 1.29
N PRO A 210 -22.06 3.29 2.51
CA PRO A 210 -21.40 2.02 2.78
C PRO A 210 -21.92 0.89 1.89
N VAL A 211 -21.01 0.11 1.33
CA VAL A 211 -21.31 -1.04 0.45
C VAL A 211 -20.75 -2.36 1.01
N THR A 212 -19.94 -2.27 2.06
CA THR A 212 -19.36 -3.41 2.77
C THR A 212 -19.01 -3.00 4.21
N THR A 213 -18.59 -3.95 5.04
CA THR A 213 -18.21 -3.73 6.43
C THR A 213 -16.77 -4.16 6.71
N ALA A 214 -16.22 -3.72 7.85
CA ALA A 214 -14.91 -4.14 8.32
C ALA A 214 -14.81 -5.68 8.47
N GLU A 215 -15.88 -6.31 8.98
CA GLU A 215 -15.97 -7.77 9.17
C GLU A 215 -15.95 -8.51 7.82
N GLU A 216 -16.60 -7.96 6.79
CA GLU A 216 -16.59 -8.54 5.45
C GLU A 216 -15.20 -8.46 4.82
N ILE A 217 -14.49 -7.35 5.01
CA ILE A 217 -13.07 -7.23 4.59
C ILE A 217 -12.19 -8.27 5.30
N MET A 218 -12.38 -8.47 6.61
CA MET A 218 -11.60 -9.47 7.34
C MET A 218 -11.85 -10.89 6.85
N ARG A 219 -13.11 -11.25 6.56
CA ARG A 219 -13.45 -12.55 5.93
C ARG A 219 -12.85 -12.69 4.54
N ALA A 220 -12.87 -11.61 3.75
CA ALA A 220 -12.26 -11.61 2.42
C ALA A 220 -10.73 -11.84 2.48
N ARG A 221 -10.02 -11.28 3.47
CA ARG A 221 -8.58 -11.54 3.69
C ARG A 221 -8.30 -13.04 3.89
N GLU A 222 -9.16 -13.74 4.65
CA GLU A 222 -9.01 -15.18 4.84
C GLU A 222 -9.16 -15.95 3.53
N VAL A 223 -10.08 -15.52 2.66
CA VAL A 223 -10.28 -16.13 1.34
C VAL A 223 -9.13 -15.78 0.38
N VAL A 224 -8.63 -14.54 0.40
CA VAL A 224 -7.45 -14.12 -0.38
C VAL A 224 -6.23 -14.97 -0.05
N ASN A 225 -6.03 -15.32 1.24
CA ASN A 225 -4.94 -16.19 1.66
C ASN A 225 -5.05 -17.62 1.10
N GLN A 226 -6.24 -18.05 0.66
CA GLN A 226 -6.50 -19.35 0.05
C GLN A 226 -6.33 -19.35 -1.47
N VAL A 227 -6.19 -18.16 -2.12
CA VAL A 227 -5.91 -18.08 -3.56
C VAL A 227 -4.67 -18.89 -3.88
N TYR A 228 -4.82 -19.83 -4.81
CA TYR A 228 -3.76 -20.79 -5.16
C TYR A 228 -2.61 -20.10 -5.88
N ILE A 229 -1.39 -20.43 -5.49
CA ILE A 229 -0.16 -20.10 -6.22
C ILE A 229 0.52 -21.41 -6.60
N ASP A 230 0.72 -21.61 -7.89
CA ASP A 230 1.48 -22.76 -8.40
C ASP A 230 2.97 -22.62 -8.10
N GLU A 231 3.69 -23.72 -7.91
CA GLU A 231 5.13 -23.72 -7.63
C GLU A 231 5.94 -22.97 -8.71
N LYS A 232 5.49 -23.02 -9.98
CA LYS A 232 6.12 -22.27 -11.07
C LYS A 232 5.96 -20.76 -10.91
N ILE A 233 4.81 -20.31 -10.39
CA ILE A 233 4.58 -18.89 -10.08
C ILE A 233 5.41 -18.47 -8.86
N GLU A 234 5.53 -19.33 -7.84
CA GLU A 234 6.44 -19.07 -6.71
C GLU A 234 7.88 -18.92 -7.18
N GLN A 235 8.34 -19.83 -8.08
CA GLN A 235 9.67 -19.74 -8.69
C GLN A 235 9.82 -18.45 -9.50
N TYR A 236 8.83 -18.07 -10.30
CA TYR A 236 8.85 -16.84 -11.08
C TYR A 236 8.98 -15.59 -10.20
N ILE A 237 8.23 -15.51 -9.09
CA ILE A 237 8.34 -14.44 -8.09
C ILE A 237 9.77 -14.42 -7.49
N ALA A 238 10.28 -15.58 -7.12
CA ALA A 238 11.63 -15.72 -6.57
C ALA A 238 12.68 -15.25 -7.57
N ASP A 239 12.59 -15.65 -8.82
CA ASP A 239 13.53 -15.29 -9.90
C ASP A 239 13.53 -13.77 -10.15
N ILE A 240 12.37 -13.13 -10.20
CA ILE A 240 12.28 -11.66 -10.33
C ILE A 240 13.03 -10.99 -9.17
N VAL A 241 12.79 -11.40 -7.93
CA VAL A 241 13.43 -10.78 -6.75
C VAL A 241 14.94 -11.13 -6.72
N PHE A 242 15.33 -12.35 -7.07
CA PHE A 242 16.74 -12.74 -7.16
C PHE A 242 17.49 -11.98 -8.26
N ALA A 243 16.86 -11.70 -9.39
CA ALA A 243 17.43 -10.89 -10.45
C ALA A 243 17.79 -9.47 -10.00
N THR A 244 17.08 -8.90 -9.00
CA THR A 244 17.45 -7.61 -8.40
C THR A 244 18.76 -7.67 -7.61
N ARG A 245 19.19 -8.87 -7.15
CA ARG A 245 20.43 -9.05 -6.34
C ARG A 245 21.58 -9.61 -7.16
N TYR A 246 21.25 -10.45 -8.15
CA TYR A 246 22.20 -11.25 -8.94
C TYR A 246 21.88 -11.14 -10.43
N ALA A 247 21.84 -9.92 -10.94
CA ALA A 247 21.44 -9.60 -12.31
C ALA A 247 22.26 -10.38 -13.37
N ASP A 248 23.54 -10.61 -13.10
CA ASP A 248 24.45 -11.38 -13.96
C ASP A 248 23.96 -12.81 -14.22
N ARG A 249 23.30 -13.45 -13.24
CA ARG A 249 22.77 -14.83 -13.37
C ARG A 249 21.55 -14.91 -14.29
N TYR A 250 20.90 -13.78 -14.54
CA TYR A 250 19.72 -13.67 -15.41
C TYR A 250 20.03 -13.01 -16.76
N ASN A 251 21.31 -12.99 -17.16
CA ASN A 251 21.79 -12.34 -18.38
C ASN A 251 21.45 -10.83 -18.44
N LEU A 252 21.56 -10.16 -17.30
CA LEU A 252 21.32 -8.72 -17.09
C LEU A 252 22.59 -8.06 -16.53
N LYS A 253 23.78 -8.41 -17.08
CA LYS A 253 25.07 -7.90 -16.58
C LYS A 253 25.14 -6.39 -16.56
N GLU A 254 24.47 -5.72 -17.51
CA GLU A 254 24.38 -4.26 -17.60
C GLU A 254 23.67 -3.61 -16.39
N LEU A 255 22.94 -4.40 -15.58
CA LEU A 255 22.31 -3.90 -14.37
C LEU A 255 23.17 -4.08 -13.12
N SER A 256 24.21 -4.91 -13.16
CA SER A 256 25.02 -5.28 -11.97
C SER A 256 25.69 -4.04 -11.34
N ASP A 257 26.18 -3.12 -12.17
CA ASP A 257 26.84 -1.88 -11.71
C ASP A 257 25.84 -0.76 -11.38
N LEU A 258 24.57 -0.93 -11.76
CA LEU A 258 23.51 0.05 -11.55
C LEU A 258 22.73 -0.17 -10.26
N ILE A 259 22.87 -1.35 -9.63
CA ILE A 259 22.11 -1.74 -8.43
C ILE A 259 23.07 -1.85 -7.25
N THR A 260 22.85 -1.08 -6.18
CA THR A 260 23.60 -1.17 -4.92
C THR A 260 23.08 -2.29 -4.01
N PHE A 261 21.78 -2.47 -3.94
CA PHE A 261 21.11 -3.55 -3.24
C PHE A 261 19.78 -3.90 -3.92
N GLY A 262 19.36 -5.16 -3.80
CA GLY A 262 18.10 -5.67 -4.33
C GLY A 262 17.07 -5.99 -3.26
N GLY A 263 15.91 -6.43 -3.68
CA GLY A 263 14.78 -6.77 -2.82
C GLY A 263 15.11 -7.78 -1.73
N SER A 264 14.66 -7.55 -0.49
CA SER A 264 14.75 -8.48 0.63
C SER A 264 13.75 -9.65 0.48
N PRO A 265 13.76 -10.69 1.33
CA PRO A 265 12.70 -11.70 1.34
C PRO A 265 11.29 -11.12 1.52
N ARG A 266 11.16 -9.93 2.14
CA ARG A 266 9.89 -9.19 2.20
C ARG A 266 9.36 -8.85 0.81
N ALA A 267 10.22 -8.59 -0.17
CA ALA A 267 9.80 -8.34 -1.55
C ALA A 267 9.06 -9.55 -2.13
N SER A 268 9.62 -10.77 -1.99
CA SER A 268 8.97 -11.99 -2.48
C SER A 268 7.64 -12.26 -1.76
N ILE A 269 7.60 -12.10 -0.43
CA ILE A 269 6.39 -12.26 0.37
C ILE A 269 5.31 -11.25 -0.05
N ASN A 270 5.68 -9.98 -0.18
CA ASN A 270 4.74 -8.92 -0.55
C ASN A 270 4.26 -9.09 -2.00
N MET A 271 5.11 -9.54 -2.91
CA MET A 271 4.73 -9.82 -4.29
C MET A 271 3.72 -10.97 -4.37
N ALA A 272 3.95 -12.07 -3.64
CA ALA A 272 3.01 -13.18 -3.56
C ALA A 272 1.66 -12.76 -2.95
N LYS A 273 1.67 -11.99 -1.85
CA LYS A 273 0.45 -11.46 -1.23
C LYS A 273 -0.31 -10.51 -2.16
N ALA A 274 0.41 -9.58 -2.82
CA ALA A 274 -0.18 -8.62 -3.74
C ALA A 274 -0.78 -9.31 -4.97
N ALA A 275 -0.08 -10.32 -5.53
CA ALA A 275 -0.57 -11.10 -6.67
C ALA A 275 -1.84 -11.90 -6.31
N ARG A 276 -1.91 -12.50 -5.10
CA ARG A 276 -3.14 -13.15 -4.60
C ARG A 276 -4.30 -12.17 -4.50
N ALA A 277 -4.09 -11.00 -3.89
CA ALA A 277 -5.11 -9.98 -3.78
C ALA A 277 -5.56 -9.46 -5.16
N TYR A 278 -4.62 -9.29 -6.08
CA TYR A 278 -4.93 -8.87 -7.44
C TYR A 278 -5.76 -9.94 -8.19
N ALA A 279 -5.39 -11.23 -8.08
CA ALA A 279 -6.18 -12.33 -8.64
C ALA A 279 -7.61 -12.37 -8.05
N PHE A 280 -7.74 -12.16 -6.73
CA PHE A 280 -9.04 -12.06 -6.06
C PHE A 280 -9.89 -10.89 -6.58
N ILE A 281 -9.29 -9.69 -6.76
CA ILE A 281 -9.94 -8.52 -7.36
C ILE A 281 -10.41 -8.83 -8.79
N LYS A 282 -9.70 -9.71 -9.51
CA LYS A 282 -10.09 -10.20 -10.84
C LYS A 282 -11.00 -11.42 -10.79
N HIS A 283 -11.59 -11.72 -9.62
CA HIS A 283 -12.51 -12.85 -9.40
C HIS A 283 -11.94 -14.22 -9.76
N ARG A 284 -10.62 -14.42 -9.54
CA ARG A 284 -9.92 -15.68 -9.82
C ARG A 284 -9.38 -16.31 -8.55
N GLY A 285 -9.47 -17.65 -8.45
CA GLY A 285 -8.97 -18.46 -7.36
C GLY A 285 -7.51 -18.89 -7.48
N TYR A 286 -6.80 -18.44 -8.49
CA TYR A 286 -5.40 -18.75 -8.73
C TYR A 286 -4.66 -17.57 -9.32
N VAL A 287 -3.36 -17.50 -9.05
CA VAL A 287 -2.46 -16.46 -9.55
C VAL A 287 -1.92 -16.86 -10.93
N VAL A 288 -1.83 -15.91 -11.85
CA VAL A 288 -1.18 -16.03 -13.15
C VAL A 288 0.02 -15.09 -13.24
N PRO A 289 0.97 -15.32 -14.18
CA PRO A 289 2.15 -14.46 -14.32
C PRO A 289 1.83 -12.97 -14.49
N GLU A 290 0.71 -12.66 -15.16
CA GLU A 290 0.24 -11.30 -15.39
C GLU A 290 -0.09 -10.57 -14.07
N ASP A 291 -0.56 -11.30 -13.04
CA ASP A 291 -0.85 -10.71 -11.73
C ASP A 291 0.44 -10.30 -11.03
N VAL A 292 1.49 -11.15 -11.14
CA VAL A 292 2.81 -10.84 -10.61
C VAL A 292 3.39 -9.61 -11.31
N ARG A 293 3.29 -9.55 -12.63
CA ARG A 293 3.77 -8.41 -13.43
C ARG A 293 3.01 -7.12 -13.10
N ALA A 294 1.71 -7.21 -12.86
CA ALA A 294 0.87 -6.06 -12.54
C ALA A 294 1.27 -5.36 -11.23
N VAL A 295 1.78 -6.10 -10.25
CA VAL A 295 2.16 -5.56 -8.93
C VAL A 295 3.67 -5.36 -8.76
N ALA A 296 4.48 -5.90 -9.68
CA ALA A 296 5.93 -5.96 -9.51
C ALA A 296 6.60 -4.58 -9.35
N HIS A 297 6.18 -3.59 -10.14
CA HIS A 297 6.71 -2.23 -10.03
C HIS A 297 6.43 -1.62 -8.66
N ASP A 298 5.20 -1.71 -8.18
CA ASP A 298 4.80 -1.11 -6.90
C ASP A 298 5.45 -1.80 -5.71
N VAL A 299 5.74 -3.11 -5.83
CA VAL A 299 6.43 -3.87 -4.80
C VAL A 299 7.93 -3.61 -4.81
N LEU A 300 8.57 -3.44 -5.98
CA LEU A 300 10.03 -3.45 -6.11
C LEU A 300 10.68 -2.07 -6.19
N ARG A 301 9.98 -1.02 -6.70
CA ARG A 301 10.61 0.28 -6.96
C ARG A 301 11.31 0.92 -5.77
N HIS A 302 10.84 0.63 -4.56
CA HIS A 302 11.42 1.14 -3.31
C HIS A 302 12.34 0.11 -2.61
N ARG A 303 12.64 -0.99 -3.28
CA ARG A 303 13.46 -2.11 -2.79
C ARG A 303 14.68 -2.38 -3.65
N VAL A 304 14.85 -1.60 -4.72
CA VAL A 304 16.02 -1.61 -5.58
C VAL A 304 16.77 -0.30 -5.39
N GLY A 305 17.92 -0.38 -4.76
CA GLY A 305 18.79 0.78 -4.55
C GLY A 305 19.62 1.06 -5.78
N LEU A 306 19.63 2.33 -6.20
CA LEU A 306 20.41 2.78 -7.34
C LEU A 306 21.85 3.07 -6.95
N SER A 307 22.80 2.82 -7.84
CA SER A 307 24.18 3.25 -7.70
C SER A 307 24.36 4.70 -8.17
N TYR A 308 25.47 5.33 -7.78
CA TYR A 308 25.85 6.64 -8.31
C TYR A 308 25.98 6.64 -9.85
N GLU A 309 26.36 5.51 -10.43
CA GLU A 309 26.45 5.34 -11.87
C GLU A 309 25.05 5.37 -12.52
N ALA A 310 24.08 4.70 -11.90
CA ALA A 310 22.69 4.75 -12.33
C ALA A 310 22.13 6.18 -12.29
N GLU A 311 22.36 6.88 -11.18
CA GLU A 311 21.94 8.27 -11.02
C GLU A 311 22.59 9.22 -12.05
N ALA A 312 23.91 9.07 -12.29
CA ALA A 312 24.64 9.85 -13.27
C ALA A 312 24.14 9.60 -14.72
N ASN A 313 23.65 8.40 -14.99
CA ASN A 313 23.07 8.01 -16.28
C ASN A 313 21.56 8.26 -16.36
N ASN A 314 20.94 8.86 -15.33
CA ASN A 314 19.50 9.05 -15.18
C ASN A 314 18.68 7.75 -15.32
N VAL A 315 19.23 6.62 -14.90
CA VAL A 315 18.52 5.34 -14.87
C VAL A 315 17.66 5.28 -13.63
N THR A 316 16.39 4.94 -13.82
CA THR A 316 15.40 4.86 -12.74
C THR A 316 15.20 3.44 -12.22
N ALA A 317 14.70 3.29 -11.00
CA ALA A 317 14.31 1.98 -10.46
C ALA A 317 13.21 1.32 -11.33
N GLU A 318 12.32 2.11 -11.93
CA GLU A 318 11.29 1.66 -12.88
C GLU A 318 11.89 0.97 -14.10
N GLU A 319 12.92 1.56 -14.68
CA GLU A 319 13.61 0.99 -15.85
C GLU A 319 14.33 -0.30 -15.52
N ILE A 320 14.97 -0.35 -14.34
CA ILE A 320 15.64 -1.58 -13.85
C ILE A 320 14.61 -2.68 -13.63
N VAL A 321 13.52 -2.41 -12.92
CA VAL A 321 12.45 -3.38 -12.67
C VAL A 321 11.82 -3.84 -13.98
N SER A 322 11.56 -2.92 -14.92
CA SER A 322 11.04 -3.25 -16.24
C SER A 322 11.94 -4.20 -17.01
N LYS A 323 13.27 -3.95 -17.02
CA LYS A 323 14.23 -4.85 -17.67
C LYS A 323 14.23 -6.24 -17.04
N ILE A 324 14.17 -6.32 -15.70
CA ILE A 324 14.12 -7.61 -14.98
C ILE A 324 12.84 -8.37 -15.35
N ILE A 325 11.67 -7.76 -15.25
CA ILE A 325 10.38 -8.39 -15.55
C ILE A 325 10.31 -8.90 -17.00
N ASN A 326 10.92 -8.16 -17.92
CA ASN A 326 10.91 -8.55 -19.34
C ASN A 326 11.95 -9.62 -19.68
N LYS A 327 12.95 -9.85 -18.84
CA LYS A 327 14.03 -10.80 -19.07
C LYS A 327 13.82 -12.12 -18.37
N VAL A 328 13.23 -12.10 -17.15
CA VAL A 328 12.95 -13.33 -16.40
C VAL A 328 11.93 -14.16 -17.17
N GLU A 329 12.20 -15.45 -17.30
CA GLU A 329 11.37 -16.39 -18.04
C GLU A 329 9.99 -16.54 -17.36
N VAL A 330 8.95 -16.42 -18.18
CA VAL A 330 7.56 -16.57 -17.73
C VAL A 330 7.19 -18.06 -17.77
N PRO A 331 6.65 -18.64 -16.69
CA PRO A 331 6.32 -20.06 -16.61
C PRO A 331 5.18 -20.51 -17.52
#